data_fbce862c396ae7d3e4761e75bfa30eef
#
_entry.id   fbce862c396ae7d3e4761e75bfa30eef
#
_cell.length_a   1.000
_cell.length_b   1.000
_cell.length_c   1.000
_cell.angle_alpha   90.00
_cell.angle_beta   90.00
_cell.angle_gamma   90.00
#
_symmetry.space_group_name_H-M   'P 1'
#
loop_
_entity.id
_entity.type
_entity.pdbx_description
1 polymer ?
#
loop_
_entity_poly.entity_id
_entity_poly.type
_entity_poly.pdbx_seq_one_letter_code
_entity_poly.pdbx_strand_id
1 'polypeptide(L)'
;MSTLKIHELKIQSEHFIDVLAGRKMHEVRINDRDYKAGDCLNLREIDLDGTYTGQEMNAEVSHVLHGGQFGIEKGWCVLSIKSRVSHAAIDIICYLRDRLEETCDCIDASHSIIQKSGYTTADAERTSRDAREFVSMANQFLAKVAGDLQ
;
A
#
# COMPACT_ATOMS: atom_id res chain seq x y z
N MET A 1 29.19 14.44 -0.75
CA MET A 1 28.15 13.41 -0.49
C MET A 1 26.79 14.10 -0.64
N SER A 2 25.97 13.72 -1.60
CA SER A 2 24.62 14.29 -1.75
C SER A 2 23.75 13.80 -0.60
N THR A 3 23.22 14.72 0.20
CA THR A 3 22.30 14.39 1.29
C THR A 3 20.96 14.04 0.64
N LEU A 4 20.51 12.80 0.78
CA LEU A 4 19.17 12.35 0.38
C LEU A 4 18.13 13.18 1.12
N LYS A 5 17.17 13.74 0.40
CA LYS A 5 16.07 14.50 0.97
C LYS A 5 14.80 13.65 1.01
N ILE A 6 13.99 13.88 2.04
CA ILE A 6 12.63 13.33 2.12
C ILE A 6 11.66 14.47 1.85
N HIS A 7 10.77 14.28 0.89
CA HIS A 7 9.73 15.24 0.53
C HIS A 7 8.36 14.66 0.88
N GLU A 8 7.65 15.28 1.82
CA GLU A 8 6.27 14.93 2.12
C GLU A 8 5.34 15.52 1.05
N LEU A 9 4.54 14.67 0.43
CA LEU A 9 3.59 15.04 -0.63
C LEU A 9 2.21 14.46 -0.33
N LYS A 10 1.18 15.27 -0.53
CA LYS A 10 -0.20 14.80 -0.54
C LYS A 10 -0.50 14.06 -1.82
N ILE A 11 -1.23 12.96 -1.72
CA ILE A 11 -1.70 12.16 -2.85
C ILE A 11 -3.14 11.74 -2.61
N GLN A 12 -3.99 11.84 -3.62
CA GLN A 12 -5.39 11.39 -3.53
C GLN A 12 -5.47 9.87 -3.46
N SER A 13 -6.49 9.33 -2.80
CA SER A 13 -6.66 7.90 -2.54
C SER A 13 -6.59 7.04 -3.81
N GLU A 14 -7.20 7.48 -4.92
CA GLU A 14 -7.14 6.77 -6.20
C GLU A 14 -5.72 6.63 -6.73
N HIS A 15 -4.94 7.71 -6.65
CA HIS A 15 -3.54 7.71 -7.08
C HIS A 15 -2.63 6.98 -6.09
N PHE A 16 -2.92 7.06 -4.78
CA PHE A 16 -2.19 6.32 -3.74
C PHE A 16 -2.24 4.82 -3.99
N ILE A 17 -3.44 4.30 -4.26
CA ILE A 17 -3.67 2.90 -4.59
C ILE A 17 -2.90 2.50 -5.86
N ASP A 18 -2.88 3.36 -6.88
CA ASP A 18 -2.18 3.08 -8.13
C ASP A 18 -0.66 3.08 -7.99
N VAL A 19 -0.11 3.96 -7.13
CA VAL A 19 1.33 3.92 -6.80
C VAL A 19 1.66 2.66 -5.98
N LEU A 20 0.82 2.33 -4.99
CA LEU A 20 1.01 1.14 -4.15
C LEU A 20 0.99 -0.15 -4.99
N ALA A 21 0.12 -0.22 -5.97
CA ALA A 21 -0.01 -1.35 -6.90
C ALA A 21 1.02 -1.32 -8.05
N GLY A 22 1.90 -0.31 -8.12
CA GLY A 22 2.90 -0.18 -9.18
C GLY A 22 2.36 0.30 -10.54
N ARG A 23 1.05 0.57 -10.67
CA ARG A 23 0.44 1.05 -11.93
C ARG A 23 0.83 2.48 -12.25
N LYS A 24 0.95 3.34 -11.23
CA LYS A 24 1.39 4.71 -11.35
C LYS A 24 2.83 4.85 -10.87
N MET A 25 3.77 4.93 -11.80
CA MET A 25 5.20 5.02 -11.50
C MET A 25 5.77 6.44 -11.78
N HIS A 26 4.94 7.44 -11.64
CA HIS A 26 5.31 8.83 -11.84
C HIS A 26 4.47 9.77 -10.98
N GLU A 27 5.05 10.93 -10.63
CA GLU A 27 4.38 12.05 -9.99
C GLU A 27 4.63 13.32 -10.79
N VAL A 28 3.59 14.13 -11.01
CA VAL A 28 3.68 15.43 -11.66
C VAL A 28 3.56 16.52 -10.59
N ARG A 29 4.58 17.37 -10.49
CA ARG A 29 4.66 18.38 -9.42
C ARG A 29 5.21 19.71 -9.93
N ILE A 30 4.84 20.79 -9.25
CA ILE A 30 5.59 22.04 -9.35
C ILE A 30 6.97 21.78 -8.77
N ASN A 31 8.04 22.17 -9.49
CA ASN A 31 9.40 21.95 -9.04
C ASN A 31 9.84 23.06 -8.06
N ASP A 32 9.15 23.14 -6.92
CA ASP A 32 9.37 24.11 -5.84
C ASP A 32 10.35 23.63 -4.78
N ARG A 33 10.80 22.36 -4.86
CA ARG A 33 11.63 21.70 -3.82
C ARG A 33 12.96 21.19 -4.33
N ASP A 34 13.33 21.48 -5.58
CA ASP A 34 14.58 21.05 -6.21
C ASP A 34 14.75 19.52 -6.11
N TYR A 35 13.73 18.78 -6.57
CA TYR A 35 13.74 17.31 -6.57
C TYR A 35 14.90 16.74 -7.37
N LYS A 36 15.51 15.67 -6.83
CA LYS A 36 16.66 14.98 -7.46
C LYS A 36 16.44 13.47 -7.48
N ALA A 37 17.06 12.81 -8.44
CA ALA A 37 17.13 11.37 -8.42
C ALA A 37 17.85 10.89 -7.14
N GLY A 38 17.29 9.87 -6.49
CA GLY A 38 17.71 9.37 -5.19
C GLY A 38 16.93 9.95 -4.01
N ASP A 39 16.22 11.08 -4.16
CA ASP A 39 15.37 11.61 -3.09
C ASP A 39 14.23 10.63 -2.77
N CYS A 40 13.71 10.71 -1.56
CA CYS A 40 12.57 9.93 -1.10
C CYS A 40 11.31 10.82 -1.08
N LEU A 41 10.21 10.32 -1.63
CA LEU A 41 8.88 10.89 -1.48
C LEU A 41 8.13 10.13 -0.39
N ASN A 42 7.73 10.80 0.67
CA ASN A 42 6.72 10.30 1.60
C ASN A 42 5.36 10.74 1.06
N LEU A 43 4.64 9.82 0.42
CA LEU A 43 3.32 10.05 -0.16
C LEU A 43 2.27 9.81 0.92
N ARG A 44 1.60 10.87 1.36
CA ARG A 44 0.57 10.83 2.39
C ARG A 44 -0.80 10.92 1.77
N GLU A 45 -1.60 9.88 1.95
CA GLU A 45 -2.93 9.79 1.38
C GLU A 45 -3.87 10.84 1.96
N ILE A 46 -4.64 11.48 1.07
CA ILE A 46 -5.76 12.35 1.43
C ILE A 46 -7.04 11.85 0.76
N ASP A 47 -8.17 12.02 1.44
CA ASP A 47 -9.50 11.82 0.89
C ASP A 47 -9.93 12.97 -0.06
N LEU A 48 -11.18 12.89 -0.55
CA LEU A 48 -11.74 13.88 -1.46
C LEU A 48 -11.88 15.27 -0.82
N ASP A 49 -12.00 15.33 0.50
CA ASP A 49 -12.10 16.59 1.26
C ASP A 49 -10.71 17.17 1.60
N GLY A 50 -9.64 16.46 1.22
CA GLY A 50 -8.26 16.86 1.47
C GLY A 50 -7.76 16.54 2.88
N THR A 51 -8.51 15.72 3.65
CA THR A 51 -8.14 15.26 4.98
C THR A 51 -7.20 14.07 4.88
N TYR A 52 -6.19 14.00 5.74
CA TYR A 52 -5.28 12.85 5.78
C TYR A 52 -6.01 11.61 6.30
N THR A 53 -5.91 10.50 5.56
CA THR A 53 -6.49 9.20 5.96
C THR A 53 -5.64 8.48 7.00
N GLY A 54 -4.38 8.89 7.18
CA GLY A 54 -3.39 8.23 8.02
C GLY A 54 -2.54 7.20 7.26
N GLN A 55 -2.87 6.90 6.00
CA GLN A 55 -2.05 6.04 5.15
C GLN A 55 -0.91 6.82 4.52
N GLU A 56 0.27 6.21 4.47
CA GLU A 56 1.45 6.79 3.83
C GLU A 56 2.37 5.72 3.27
N MET A 57 3.15 6.08 2.26
CA MET A 57 4.15 5.20 1.68
C MET A 57 5.37 5.97 1.21
N ASN A 58 6.51 5.29 1.16
CA ASN A 58 7.76 5.85 0.65
C ASN A 58 8.04 5.36 -0.77
N ALA A 59 8.40 6.28 -1.65
CA ALA A 59 8.84 6.01 -3.00
C ALA A 59 10.17 6.73 -3.27
N GLU A 60 11.06 6.09 -4.02
CA GLU A 60 12.33 6.68 -4.44
C GLU A 60 12.16 7.38 -5.78
N VAL A 61 12.65 8.61 -5.90
CA VAL A 61 12.74 9.32 -7.19
C VAL A 61 13.89 8.70 -8.00
N SER A 62 13.56 8.02 -9.10
CA SER A 62 14.57 7.42 -9.99
C SER A 62 15.04 8.37 -11.08
N HIS A 63 14.18 9.30 -11.52
CA HIS A 63 14.49 10.29 -12.54
C HIS A 63 13.61 11.54 -12.39
N VAL A 64 14.14 12.70 -12.79
CA VAL A 64 13.38 13.98 -12.82
C VAL A 64 13.41 14.52 -14.25
N LEU A 65 12.24 14.62 -14.87
CA LEU A 65 12.06 15.31 -16.14
C LEU A 65 11.57 16.73 -15.87
N HIS A 66 12.42 17.71 -16.17
CA HIS A 66 12.09 19.13 -15.98
C HIS A 66 11.17 19.64 -17.08
N GLY A 67 10.25 20.56 -16.71
CA GLY A 67 9.35 21.22 -17.65
C GLY A 67 10.05 22.16 -18.62
N GLY A 68 9.26 22.74 -19.53
CA GLY A 68 9.74 23.53 -20.64
C GLY A 68 10.01 22.72 -21.91
N GLN A 69 9.68 21.42 -21.89
CA GLN A 69 9.82 20.48 -23.01
C GLN A 69 8.69 19.46 -23.01
N PHE A 70 8.46 18.81 -24.15
CA PHE A 70 7.45 17.75 -24.31
C PHE A 70 6.03 18.11 -23.85
N GLY A 71 5.66 19.39 -23.94
CA GLY A 71 4.36 19.87 -23.48
C GLY A 71 4.22 20.04 -21.97
N ILE A 72 5.27 19.80 -21.18
CA ILE A 72 5.29 20.04 -19.75
C ILE A 72 5.61 21.51 -19.51
N GLU A 73 4.74 22.19 -18.76
CA GLU A 73 4.89 23.61 -18.46
C GLU A 73 6.20 23.91 -17.71
N LYS A 74 6.81 25.07 -18.01
CA LYS A 74 8.02 25.52 -17.32
C LYS A 74 7.71 25.72 -15.81
N GLY A 75 8.57 25.21 -14.95
CA GLY A 75 8.39 25.22 -13.49
C GLY A 75 7.72 23.97 -12.94
N TRP A 76 7.23 23.08 -13.81
CA TRP A 76 6.75 21.76 -13.44
C TRP A 76 7.83 20.69 -13.65
N CYS A 77 7.64 19.53 -13.05
CA CYS A 77 8.46 18.36 -13.29
C CYS A 77 7.63 17.07 -13.24
N VAL A 78 8.11 16.05 -13.94
CA VAL A 78 7.65 14.68 -13.81
C VAL A 78 8.73 13.90 -13.09
N LEU A 79 8.36 13.33 -11.96
CA LEU A 79 9.21 12.47 -11.14
C LEU A 79 8.92 11.01 -11.50
N SER A 80 9.88 10.28 -12.04
CA SER A 80 9.75 8.82 -12.13
C SER A 80 10.05 8.25 -10.76
N ILE A 81 9.17 7.38 -10.25
CA ILE A 81 9.26 6.84 -8.90
C ILE A 81 9.34 5.32 -8.92
N LYS A 82 10.00 4.78 -7.89
CA LYS A 82 10.02 3.35 -7.57
C LYS A 82 9.38 3.17 -6.22
N SER A 83 8.30 2.38 -6.15
CA SER A 83 7.74 1.97 -4.85
C SER A 83 8.79 1.16 -4.09
N ARG A 84 8.93 1.44 -2.79
CA ARG A 84 9.79 0.65 -1.90
C ARG A 84 9.04 -0.52 -1.24
N VAL A 85 7.85 -0.87 -1.74
CA VAL A 85 7.22 -2.13 -1.35
C VAL A 85 8.10 -3.23 -1.93
N SER A 86 9.01 -3.73 -1.10
CA SER A 86 9.93 -4.80 -1.50
C SER A 86 9.17 -6.11 -1.69
N HIS A 87 9.66 -7.00 -2.56
CA HIS A 87 9.18 -8.38 -2.64
C HIS A 87 9.11 -9.02 -1.25
N ALA A 88 10.05 -8.69 -0.34
CA ALA A 88 10.03 -9.15 1.04
C ALA A 88 8.77 -8.71 1.82
N ALA A 89 8.22 -7.52 1.56
CA ALA A 89 6.97 -7.09 2.19
C ALA A 89 5.77 -7.89 1.64
N ILE A 90 5.76 -8.18 0.35
CA ILE A 90 4.75 -9.03 -0.29
C ILE A 90 4.83 -10.45 0.30
N ASP A 91 6.04 -11.02 0.43
CA ASP A 91 6.27 -12.34 1.02
C ASP A 91 5.80 -12.40 2.49
N ILE A 92 6.04 -11.33 3.26
CA ILE A 92 5.55 -11.23 4.64
C ILE A 92 4.01 -11.18 4.67
N ILE A 93 3.38 -10.41 3.80
CA ILE A 93 1.92 -10.34 3.71
C ILE A 93 1.33 -11.68 3.33
N CYS A 94 1.92 -12.39 2.36
CA CYS A 94 1.52 -13.76 1.99
C CYS A 94 1.64 -14.71 3.18
N TYR A 95 2.78 -14.69 3.85
CA TYR A 95 3.01 -15.55 5.02
C TYR A 95 2.00 -15.29 6.14
N LEU A 96 1.77 -14.03 6.50
CA LEU A 96 0.82 -13.66 7.55
C LEU A 96 -0.62 -14.04 7.17
N ARG A 97 -1.02 -13.84 5.92
CA ARG A 97 -2.32 -14.28 5.40
C ARG A 97 -2.51 -15.79 5.60
N ASP A 98 -1.54 -16.60 5.15
CA ASP A 98 -1.62 -18.06 5.21
C ASP A 98 -1.70 -18.53 6.67
N ARG A 99 -0.95 -17.90 7.58
CA ARG A 99 -1.01 -18.22 9.02
C ARG A 99 -2.35 -17.84 9.65
N LEU A 100 -2.94 -16.71 9.24
CA LEU A 100 -4.28 -16.32 9.71
C LEU A 100 -5.35 -17.30 9.21
N GLU A 101 -5.26 -17.73 7.95
CA GLU A 101 -6.18 -18.70 7.35
C GLU A 101 -6.15 -20.05 8.10
N GLU A 102 -4.94 -20.60 8.35
CA GLU A 102 -4.76 -21.79 9.16
C GLU A 102 -5.36 -21.64 10.59
N THR A 103 -5.16 -20.46 11.20
CA THR A 103 -5.68 -20.18 12.54
C THR A 103 -7.21 -20.12 12.54
N CYS A 104 -7.82 -19.50 11.52
CA CYS A 104 -9.28 -19.50 11.37
C CYS A 104 -9.85 -20.90 11.25
N ASP A 105 -9.22 -21.75 10.44
CA ASP A 105 -9.66 -23.14 10.24
C ASP A 105 -9.56 -23.97 11.53
N CYS A 106 -8.49 -23.76 12.32
CA CYS A 106 -8.35 -24.38 13.64
C CYS A 106 -9.43 -23.91 14.63
N ILE A 107 -9.74 -22.63 14.64
CA ILE A 107 -10.80 -22.04 15.51
C ILE A 107 -12.16 -22.63 15.10
N ASP A 108 -12.48 -22.65 13.81
CA ASP A 108 -13.75 -23.16 13.32
C ASP A 108 -13.92 -24.66 13.58
N ALA A 109 -12.85 -25.45 13.44
CA ALA A 109 -12.86 -26.86 13.78
C ALA A 109 -13.10 -27.08 15.29
N SER A 110 -12.41 -26.32 16.13
CA SER A 110 -12.57 -26.37 17.60
C SER A 110 -13.97 -25.91 18.01
N HIS A 111 -14.51 -24.89 17.38
CA HIS A 111 -15.86 -24.38 17.61
C HIS A 111 -16.92 -25.43 17.27
N SER A 112 -16.76 -26.14 16.16
CA SER A 112 -17.67 -27.25 15.79
C SER A 112 -17.71 -28.37 16.83
N ILE A 113 -16.56 -28.68 17.47
CA ILE A 113 -16.47 -29.67 18.55
C ILE A 113 -17.17 -29.14 19.82
N ILE A 114 -16.95 -27.88 20.19
CA ILE A 114 -17.51 -27.26 21.38
C ILE A 114 -19.04 -27.12 21.26
N GLN A 115 -19.55 -26.72 20.10
CA GLN A 115 -21.00 -26.66 19.86
C GLN A 115 -21.68 -28.03 20.06
N LYS A 116 -21.05 -29.10 19.60
CA LYS A 116 -21.57 -30.47 19.79
C LYS A 116 -21.61 -30.86 21.28
N SER A 117 -20.79 -30.26 22.12
CA SER A 117 -20.78 -30.47 23.55
C SER A 117 -21.75 -29.56 24.35
N GLY A 118 -22.49 -28.68 23.69
CA GLY A 118 -23.50 -27.83 24.28
C GLY A 118 -22.99 -26.52 24.91
N TYR A 119 -21.73 -26.15 24.65
CA TYR A 119 -21.16 -24.88 25.10
C TYR A 119 -21.27 -23.79 24.01
N THR A 120 -21.42 -22.53 24.43
CA THR A 120 -21.43 -21.37 23.53
C THR A 120 -20.03 -20.73 23.47
N THR A 121 -19.61 -20.34 22.27
CA THR A 121 -18.29 -19.74 22.01
C THR A 121 -18.39 -18.48 21.16
N ALA A 122 -19.28 -17.56 21.57
CA ALA A 122 -19.54 -16.32 20.84
C ALA A 122 -18.26 -15.49 20.55
N ASP A 123 -17.30 -15.52 21.47
CA ASP A 123 -16.02 -14.82 21.30
C ASP A 123 -15.13 -15.51 20.24
N ALA A 124 -15.14 -16.83 20.15
CA ALA A 124 -14.38 -17.58 19.15
C ALA A 124 -14.96 -17.33 17.74
N GLU A 125 -16.30 -17.31 17.60
CA GLU A 125 -16.96 -16.96 16.33
C GLU A 125 -16.63 -15.55 15.86
N ARG A 126 -16.60 -14.59 16.77
CA ARG A 126 -16.23 -13.21 16.48
C ARG A 126 -14.79 -13.13 16.03
N THR A 127 -13.85 -13.76 16.74
CA THR A 127 -12.42 -13.76 16.43
C THR A 127 -12.15 -14.39 15.06
N SER A 128 -12.80 -15.53 14.77
CA SER A 128 -12.68 -16.20 13.47
C SER A 128 -13.21 -15.33 12.33
N ARG A 129 -14.34 -14.63 12.53
CA ARG A 129 -14.91 -13.72 11.53
C ARG A 129 -13.98 -12.55 11.24
N ASP A 130 -13.49 -11.89 12.29
CA ASP A 130 -12.60 -10.73 12.16
C ASP A 130 -11.30 -11.13 11.45
N ALA A 131 -10.72 -12.30 11.76
CA ALA A 131 -9.53 -12.83 11.10
C ALA A 131 -9.78 -13.15 9.62
N ARG A 132 -10.94 -13.72 9.25
CA ARG A 132 -11.31 -13.98 7.85
C ARG A 132 -11.52 -12.69 7.06
N GLU A 133 -11.98 -11.62 7.68
CA GLU A 133 -12.05 -10.30 7.06
C GLU A 133 -10.63 -9.80 6.69
N PHE A 134 -9.67 -9.91 7.60
CA PHE A 134 -8.26 -9.58 7.30
C PHE A 134 -7.67 -10.45 6.19
N VAL A 135 -7.94 -11.76 6.17
CA VAL A 135 -7.53 -12.66 5.09
C VAL A 135 -8.12 -12.22 3.75
N SER A 136 -9.41 -11.85 3.73
CA SER A 136 -10.09 -11.33 2.53
C SER A 136 -9.44 -10.04 2.02
N MET A 137 -9.13 -9.11 2.91
CA MET A 137 -8.44 -7.85 2.56
C MET A 137 -7.04 -8.12 2.01
N ALA A 138 -6.28 -9.02 2.64
CA ALA A 138 -4.95 -9.41 2.17
C ALA A 138 -5.02 -10.05 0.78
N ASN A 139 -5.97 -10.94 0.52
CA ASN A 139 -6.19 -11.56 -0.78
C ASN A 139 -6.55 -10.54 -1.87
N GLN A 140 -7.41 -9.57 -1.55
CA GLN A 140 -7.75 -8.48 -2.48
C GLN A 140 -6.52 -7.63 -2.81
N PHE A 141 -5.71 -7.29 -1.81
CA PHE A 141 -4.46 -6.55 -2.01
C PHE A 141 -3.48 -7.33 -2.88
N LEU A 142 -3.22 -8.60 -2.56
CA LEU A 142 -2.30 -9.47 -3.31
C LEU A 142 -2.76 -9.71 -4.74
N ALA A 143 -4.07 -9.92 -4.97
CA ALA A 143 -4.64 -10.07 -6.31
C ALA A 143 -4.43 -8.80 -7.15
N LYS A 144 -4.56 -7.63 -6.52
CA LYS A 144 -4.32 -6.35 -7.15
C LYS A 144 -2.85 -6.17 -7.53
N VAL A 145 -1.92 -6.50 -6.63
CA VAL A 145 -0.48 -6.44 -6.89
C VAL A 145 -0.05 -7.48 -7.93
N ALA A 146 -0.60 -8.70 -7.91
CA ALA A 146 -0.27 -9.77 -8.86
C ALA A 146 -0.84 -9.53 -10.27
N GLY A 147 -2.01 -8.90 -10.39
CA GLY A 147 -2.59 -8.52 -11.69
C GLY A 147 -1.77 -7.47 -12.44
N ASP A 148 -0.92 -6.75 -11.75
CA ASP A 148 -0.09 -5.67 -12.27
C ASP A 148 1.34 -6.12 -12.66
N LEU A 149 1.69 -7.41 -12.43
CA LEU A 149 3.00 -8.00 -12.76
C LEU A 149 2.98 -8.78 -14.08
N GLN A 150 1.83 -8.84 -14.82
CA GLN A 150 1.69 -9.43 -16.14
C GLN A 150 1.62 -8.33 -17.22
#